data_76f0236b2e258ddbc05cff7d6f4c103a
#
_entry.id   76f0236b2e258ddbc05cff7d6f4c103a
#
_cell.length_a   1.000
_cell.length_b   1.000
_cell.length_c   1.000
_cell.angle_alpha   90.00
_cell.angle_beta   90.00
_cell.angle_gamma   90.00
#
_symmetry.space_group_name_H-M   'P 1'
#
loop_
_entity.id
_entity.type
_entity.pdbx_description
1 polymer ?
#
loop_
_entity_poly.entity_id
_entity_poly.type
_entity_poly.pdbx_seq_one_letter_code
_entity_poly.pdbx_strand_id
1 'polypeptide(L)'
;MQTVKGKSPATVDEYYSDLRTFFRYLKKMRKLVPGDMDLQEISISDIDLDFIKSITLTDIYIFMDYAMRERGNNAATRARKTSSIRSFFHYLTNKKCLLSINPAEELEVPKKKKALPKFLTLEQSLELLNAVDGNYKERDYCIITLFLNCGIRLSELTGLNYSDVHIDERTMKVTGKGNKERIIYLNDACIDAIRQYLKVRPVDCVIDKKALFISRQNRRMSPKTVQAMVYKYLEKIGLDSNGYSVHKLRHTAATLMYQHGNVDIRVLKEILGHENLGTTEIYTHLTSSRMECAANASPLAHVKPKTKKDSGGNGKN
;
A
#
# COMPACT_ATOMS: atom_id res chain seq x y z
N MET A 1 -1.68 4.11 -22.41
CA MET A 1 -1.91 4.20 -20.94
C MET A 1 -0.73 4.79 -20.18
N GLN A 2 0.50 4.41 -20.47
CA GLN A 2 1.70 4.99 -19.83
C GLN A 2 1.81 6.50 -20.11
N THR A 3 1.74 6.90 -21.35
CA THR A 3 1.93 8.29 -21.78
C THR A 3 0.78 9.24 -21.42
N VAL A 4 -0.47 8.76 -21.42
CA VAL A 4 -1.64 9.65 -21.29
C VAL A 4 -2.19 9.70 -19.84
N LYS A 5 -2.01 8.65 -19.04
CA LYS A 5 -2.53 8.56 -17.66
C LYS A 5 -1.43 8.38 -16.61
N GLY A 6 -0.15 8.45 -16.97
CA GLY A 6 0.96 8.27 -16.03
C GLY A 6 0.93 6.93 -15.26
N LYS A 7 0.33 5.89 -15.84
CA LYS A 7 0.31 4.57 -15.21
C LYS A 7 1.69 3.94 -15.22
N SER A 8 2.09 3.30 -14.12
CA SER A 8 3.35 2.57 -14.07
C SER A 8 3.36 1.37 -15.04
N PRO A 9 4.54 0.95 -15.55
CA PRO A 9 4.66 -0.26 -16.39
C PRO A 9 3.95 -1.46 -15.77
N ALA A 10 4.18 -1.74 -14.50
CA ALA A 10 3.53 -2.85 -13.79
C ALA A 10 2.00 -2.77 -13.81
N THR A 11 1.40 -1.56 -13.72
CA THR A 11 -0.06 -1.39 -13.82
C THR A 11 -0.56 -1.70 -15.23
N VAL A 12 0.22 -1.35 -16.25
CA VAL A 12 -0.12 -1.66 -17.65
C VAL A 12 -0.07 -3.16 -17.89
N ASP A 13 0.96 -3.84 -17.39
CA ASP A 13 1.12 -5.29 -17.50
C ASP A 13 -0.02 -6.04 -16.80
N GLU A 14 -0.43 -5.58 -15.61
CA GLU A 14 -1.59 -6.13 -14.90
C GLU A 14 -2.89 -5.93 -15.69
N TYR A 15 -3.12 -4.75 -16.24
CA TYR A 15 -4.30 -4.46 -17.05
C TYR A 15 -4.31 -5.29 -18.34
N TYR A 16 -3.15 -5.43 -18.99
CA TYR A 16 -3.01 -6.30 -20.15
C TYR A 16 -3.33 -7.76 -19.80
N SER A 17 -2.79 -8.26 -18.69
CA SER A 17 -3.07 -9.62 -18.22
C SER A 17 -4.56 -9.84 -17.90
N ASP A 18 -5.24 -8.83 -17.31
CA ASP A 18 -6.67 -8.90 -17.05
C ASP A 18 -7.49 -8.95 -18.33
N LEU A 19 -7.19 -8.07 -19.30
CA LEU A 19 -7.87 -8.02 -20.59
C LEU A 19 -7.60 -9.29 -21.41
N ARG A 20 -6.36 -9.79 -21.41
CA ARG A 20 -6.01 -11.05 -22.06
C ARG A 20 -6.84 -12.21 -21.51
N THR A 21 -6.99 -12.29 -20.19
CA THR A 21 -7.82 -13.32 -19.55
C THR A 21 -9.30 -13.16 -19.91
N PHE A 22 -9.79 -11.94 -19.97
CA PHE A 22 -11.18 -11.63 -20.38
C PHE A 22 -11.45 -12.06 -21.80
N PHE A 23 -10.64 -11.69 -22.77
CA PHE A 23 -10.83 -12.05 -24.17
C PHE A 23 -10.69 -13.55 -24.43
N ARG A 24 -9.74 -14.20 -23.78
CA ARG A 24 -9.58 -15.67 -23.83
C ARG A 24 -10.84 -16.40 -23.35
N TYR A 25 -11.39 -15.92 -22.23
CA TYR A 25 -12.63 -16.46 -21.69
C TYR A 25 -13.81 -16.28 -22.67
N LEU A 26 -13.97 -15.10 -23.26
CA LEU A 26 -15.02 -14.84 -24.22
C LEU A 26 -14.91 -15.74 -25.46
N LYS A 27 -13.70 -15.95 -25.98
CA LYS A 27 -13.49 -16.90 -27.11
C LYS A 27 -13.92 -18.31 -26.73
N LYS A 28 -13.57 -18.78 -25.54
CA LYS A 28 -13.97 -20.10 -25.05
C LYS A 28 -15.48 -20.22 -24.86
N MET A 29 -16.09 -19.24 -24.18
CA MET A 29 -17.54 -19.17 -23.93
C MET A 29 -18.35 -19.16 -25.25
N ARG A 30 -17.86 -18.43 -26.26
CA ARG A 30 -18.48 -18.35 -27.58
C ARG A 30 -18.14 -19.52 -28.52
N LYS A 31 -17.46 -20.55 -28.02
CA LYS A 31 -17.04 -21.76 -28.76
C LYS A 31 -16.22 -21.44 -30.03
N LEU A 32 -15.42 -20.38 -30.00
CA LEU A 32 -14.51 -19.99 -31.08
C LEU A 32 -13.17 -20.76 -31.02
N VAL A 33 -12.99 -21.58 -30.01
CA VAL A 33 -11.85 -22.47 -29.79
C VAL A 33 -12.34 -23.79 -29.21
N PRO A 34 -11.55 -24.89 -29.31
CA PRO A 34 -11.90 -26.18 -28.72
C PRO A 34 -12.22 -26.05 -27.22
N GLY A 35 -13.24 -26.77 -26.75
CA GLY A 35 -13.73 -26.65 -25.38
C GLY A 35 -12.76 -27.17 -24.31
N ASP A 36 -11.89 -28.10 -24.68
CA ASP A 36 -10.84 -28.72 -23.87
C ASP A 36 -9.54 -27.89 -23.80
N MET A 37 -9.37 -26.87 -24.68
CA MET A 37 -8.19 -26.03 -24.71
C MET A 37 -8.03 -25.25 -23.40
N ASP A 38 -6.79 -25.27 -22.84
CA ASP A 38 -6.47 -24.46 -21.67
C ASP A 38 -6.63 -22.96 -21.99
N LEU A 39 -7.24 -22.23 -21.03
CA LEU A 39 -7.44 -20.80 -21.20
C LEU A 39 -6.13 -20.04 -21.45
N GLN A 40 -5.01 -20.53 -20.94
CA GLN A 40 -3.71 -19.89 -21.10
C GLN A 40 -3.13 -20.03 -22.50
N GLU A 41 -3.54 -21.05 -23.26
CA GLU A 41 -3.07 -21.34 -24.62
C GLU A 41 -3.87 -20.59 -25.69
N ILE A 42 -5.06 -20.08 -25.34
CA ILE A 42 -5.89 -19.38 -26.31
C ILE A 42 -5.21 -18.10 -26.78
N SER A 43 -4.95 -17.99 -28.08
CA SER A 43 -4.46 -16.75 -28.70
C SER A 43 -5.55 -15.68 -28.72
N ILE A 44 -5.13 -14.41 -28.59
CA ILE A 44 -6.00 -13.24 -28.74
C ILE A 44 -5.57 -12.34 -29.92
N SER A 45 -4.64 -12.80 -30.74
CA SER A 45 -4.08 -12.02 -31.85
C SER A 45 -5.05 -11.83 -33.02
N ASP A 46 -6.06 -12.68 -33.12
CA ASP A 46 -7.13 -12.69 -34.11
C ASP A 46 -8.39 -11.90 -33.68
N ILE A 47 -8.36 -11.26 -32.51
CA ILE A 47 -9.48 -10.43 -32.07
C ILE A 47 -9.46 -9.11 -32.84
N ASP A 48 -10.48 -8.92 -33.65
CA ASP A 48 -10.71 -7.72 -34.43
C ASP A 48 -11.69 -6.74 -33.78
N LEU A 49 -11.96 -5.64 -34.46
CA LEU A 49 -12.86 -4.61 -33.95
C LEU A 49 -14.32 -5.09 -33.92
N ASP A 50 -14.73 -5.98 -34.82
CA ASP A 50 -16.11 -6.47 -34.87
C ASP A 50 -16.39 -7.44 -33.75
N PHE A 51 -15.39 -8.26 -33.36
CA PHE A 51 -15.46 -9.04 -32.13
C PHE A 51 -15.64 -8.12 -30.91
N ILE A 52 -14.87 -7.03 -30.82
CA ILE A 52 -14.93 -6.09 -29.70
C ILE A 52 -16.31 -5.39 -29.66
N LYS A 53 -16.86 -4.98 -30.80
CA LYS A 53 -18.21 -4.37 -30.92
C LYS A 53 -19.33 -5.31 -30.50
N SER A 54 -19.15 -6.61 -30.68
CA SER A 54 -20.14 -7.63 -30.31
C SER A 54 -20.20 -7.92 -28.80
N ILE A 55 -19.29 -7.36 -27.99
CA ILE A 55 -19.25 -7.58 -26.55
C ILE A 55 -20.33 -6.77 -25.85
N THR A 56 -21.11 -7.43 -25.02
CA THR A 56 -22.21 -6.86 -24.26
C THR A 56 -21.88 -6.73 -22.77
N LEU A 57 -22.67 -5.96 -22.03
CA LEU A 57 -22.60 -5.90 -20.57
C LEU A 57 -22.80 -7.30 -19.93
N THR A 58 -23.69 -8.11 -20.52
CA THR A 58 -23.94 -9.49 -20.06
C THR A 58 -22.69 -10.35 -20.17
N ASP A 59 -21.94 -10.27 -21.26
CA ASP A 59 -20.66 -11.00 -21.43
C ASP A 59 -19.66 -10.64 -20.32
N ILE A 60 -19.63 -9.36 -19.94
CA ILE A 60 -18.74 -8.89 -18.87
C ILE A 60 -19.17 -9.45 -17.51
N TYR A 61 -20.48 -9.48 -17.21
CA TYR A 61 -20.97 -10.06 -15.95
C TYR A 61 -20.72 -11.57 -15.89
N ILE A 62 -20.92 -12.31 -16.98
CA ILE A 62 -20.62 -13.75 -17.05
C ILE A 62 -19.12 -13.99 -16.77
N PHE A 63 -18.23 -13.17 -17.35
CA PHE A 63 -16.80 -13.25 -17.04
C PHE A 63 -16.50 -12.94 -15.57
N MET A 64 -17.19 -11.96 -14.96
CA MET A 64 -16.98 -11.62 -13.55
C MET A 64 -17.46 -12.75 -12.62
N ASP A 65 -18.53 -13.45 -12.98
CA ASP A 65 -19.00 -14.63 -12.26
C ASP A 65 -17.99 -15.80 -12.39
N TYR A 66 -17.52 -16.08 -13.59
CA TYR A 66 -16.41 -17.02 -13.82
C TYR A 66 -15.17 -16.69 -12.97
N ALA A 67 -14.76 -15.42 -12.97
CA ALA A 67 -13.61 -14.98 -12.19
C ALA A 67 -13.81 -15.18 -10.68
N MET A 68 -15.06 -15.13 -10.20
CA MET A 68 -15.41 -15.36 -8.81
C MET A 68 -15.46 -16.85 -8.49
N ARG A 69 -16.23 -17.62 -9.23
CA ARG A 69 -16.58 -19.01 -8.88
C ARG A 69 -15.48 -20.01 -9.27
N GLU A 70 -14.99 -19.91 -10.50
CA GLU A 70 -14.04 -20.90 -11.01
C GLU A 70 -12.57 -20.51 -10.75
N ARG A 71 -12.26 -19.19 -10.77
CA ARG A 71 -10.91 -18.70 -10.51
C ARG A 71 -10.65 -18.33 -9.05
N GLY A 72 -11.65 -18.35 -8.20
CA GLY A 72 -11.53 -18.00 -6.78
C GLY A 72 -11.07 -16.56 -6.52
N ASN A 73 -11.29 -15.64 -7.48
CA ASN A 73 -10.80 -14.28 -7.35
C ASN A 73 -11.53 -13.53 -6.23
N ASN A 74 -10.77 -12.99 -5.29
CA ASN A 74 -11.33 -12.15 -4.22
C ASN A 74 -11.89 -10.82 -4.74
N ALA A 75 -12.63 -10.09 -3.92
CA ALA A 75 -13.27 -8.82 -4.28
C ALA A 75 -12.26 -7.76 -4.78
N ALA A 76 -11.03 -7.74 -4.26
CA ALA A 76 -10.00 -6.80 -4.69
C ALA A 76 -9.51 -7.09 -6.12
N THR A 77 -9.27 -8.36 -6.43
CA THR A 77 -8.88 -8.81 -7.77
C THR A 77 -9.99 -8.55 -8.79
N ARG A 78 -11.24 -8.84 -8.43
CA ARG A 78 -12.39 -8.54 -9.29
C ARG A 78 -12.56 -7.04 -9.54
N ALA A 79 -12.43 -6.20 -8.50
CA ALA A 79 -12.48 -4.75 -8.66
C ALA A 79 -11.37 -4.21 -9.58
N ARG A 80 -10.17 -4.81 -9.56
CA ARG A 80 -9.08 -4.47 -10.49
C ARG A 80 -9.46 -4.86 -11.92
N LYS A 81 -9.98 -6.08 -12.14
CA LYS A 81 -10.46 -6.55 -13.45
C LYS A 81 -11.57 -5.66 -14.01
N THR A 82 -12.55 -5.30 -13.18
CA THR A 82 -13.58 -4.31 -13.53
C THR A 82 -12.95 -2.99 -14.00
N SER A 83 -11.95 -2.48 -13.26
CA SER A 83 -11.28 -1.23 -13.62
C SER A 83 -10.49 -1.34 -14.93
N SER A 84 -9.87 -2.50 -15.21
CA SER A 84 -9.16 -2.76 -16.47
C SER A 84 -10.13 -2.75 -17.66
N ILE A 85 -11.25 -3.46 -17.55
CA ILE A 85 -12.29 -3.57 -18.58
C ILE A 85 -12.94 -2.19 -18.83
N ARG A 86 -13.35 -1.48 -17.77
CA ARG A 86 -13.92 -0.12 -17.90
C ARG A 86 -12.94 0.84 -18.58
N SER A 87 -11.66 0.80 -18.20
CA SER A 87 -10.64 1.66 -18.80
C SER A 87 -10.41 1.35 -20.27
N PHE A 88 -10.50 0.10 -20.69
CA PHE A 88 -10.35 -0.34 -22.06
C PHE A 88 -11.52 0.17 -22.92
N PHE A 89 -12.76 -0.13 -22.55
CA PHE A 89 -13.92 0.29 -23.31
C PHE A 89 -14.11 1.81 -23.31
N HIS A 90 -13.89 2.48 -22.17
CA HIS A 90 -13.87 3.94 -22.13
C HIS A 90 -12.86 4.55 -23.11
N TYR A 91 -11.66 3.95 -23.25
CA TYR A 91 -10.67 4.42 -24.21
C TYR A 91 -11.15 4.25 -25.65
N LEU A 92 -11.75 3.11 -26.00
CA LEU A 92 -12.24 2.86 -27.36
C LEU A 92 -13.42 3.75 -27.72
N THR A 93 -14.34 4.01 -26.79
CA THR A 93 -15.50 4.85 -27.02
C THR A 93 -15.16 6.33 -27.02
N ASN A 94 -14.51 6.83 -25.94
CA ASN A 94 -14.39 8.27 -25.69
C ASN A 94 -13.10 8.89 -26.22
N LYS A 95 -12.06 8.08 -26.54
CA LYS A 95 -10.78 8.60 -27.02
C LYS A 95 -10.47 8.23 -28.47
N LYS A 96 -10.85 7.03 -28.87
CA LYS A 96 -10.63 6.53 -30.24
C LYS A 96 -11.89 6.62 -31.11
N CYS A 97 -13.06 6.79 -30.51
CA CYS A 97 -14.36 6.85 -31.17
C CYS A 97 -14.60 5.63 -32.10
N LEU A 98 -14.09 4.46 -31.72
CA LEU A 98 -14.23 3.21 -32.47
C LEU A 98 -15.51 2.45 -32.09
N LEU A 99 -16.09 2.77 -30.93
CA LEU A 99 -17.35 2.22 -30.45
C LEU A 99 -18.34 3.36 -30.24
N SER A 100 -19.58 3.15 -30.68
CA SER A 100 -20.69 4.07 -30.42
C SER A 100 -21.23 3.97 -29.00
N ILE A 101 -21.19 2.78 -28.40
CA ILE A 101 -21.69 2.48 -27.07
C ILE A 101 -20.59 1.84 -26.25
N ASN A 102 -20.49 2.22 -24.97
CA ASN A 102 -19.56 1.62 -24.02
C ASN A 102 -20.27 0.48 -23.25
N PRO A 103 -19.98 -0.80 -23.54
CA PRO A 103 -20.66 -1.91 -22.87
C PRO A 103 -20.29 -2.03 -21.37
N ALA A 104 -19.26 -1.35 -20.92
CA ALA A 104 -18.82 -1.36 -19.53
C ALA A 104 -19.20 -0.10 -18.74
N GLU A 105 -20.09 0.74 -19.26
CA GLU A 105 -20.46 2.01 -18.62
C GLU A 105 -21.18 1.78 -17.30
N GLU A 106 -22.16 0.91 -17.30
CA GLU A 106 -22.98 0.54 -16.13
C GLU A 106 -22.35 -0.58 -15.29
N LEU A 107 -21.14 -1.06 -15.64
CA LEU A 107 -20.49 -2.13 -14.91
C LEU A 107 -20.14 -1.69 -13.48
N GLU A 108 -20.78 -2.30 -12.49
CA GLU A 108 -20.53 -1.99 -11.09
C GLU A 108 -19.19 -2.53 -10.60
N VAL A 109 -18.52 -1.72 -9.78
CA VAL A 109 -17.29 -2.16 -9.10
C VAL A 109 -17.67 -2.89 -7.80
N PRO A 110 -17.24 -4.15 -7.61
CA PRO A 110 -17.51 -4.87 -6.37
C PRO A 110 -17.09 -4.05 -5.14
N LYS A 111 -18.01 -3.81 -4.20
CA LYS A 111 -17.72 -3.10 -2.95
C LYS A 111 -16.74 -3.93 -2.12
N LYS A 112 -15.59 -3.37 -1.82
CA LYS A 112 -14.64 -3.96 -0.86
C LYS A 112 -15.16 -3.72 0.55
N LYS A 113 -15.34 -4.78 1.32
CA LYS A 113 -15.49 -4.61 2.79
C LYS A 113 -14.21 -3.96 3.29
N LYS A 114 -14.33 -2.76 3.88
CA LYS A 114 -13.21 -2.10 4.55
C LYS A 114 -12.89 -2.89 5.82
N ALA A 115 -11.96 -3.82 5.74
CA ALA A 115 -11.40 -4.42 6.95
C ALA A 115 -10.51 -3.39 7.64
N LEU A 116 -10.55 -3.35 8.97
CA LEU A 116 -9.59 -2.55 9.74
C LEU A 116 -8.17 -2.96 9.37
N PRO A 117 -7.28 -2.02 9.14
CA PRO A 117 -5.91 -2.32 8.76
C PRO A 117 -5.22 -3.09 9.90
N LYS A 118 -4.63 -4.25 9.57
CA LYS A 118 -3.74 -4.96 10.50
C LYS A 118 -2.42 -4.20 10.61
N PHE A 119 -1.95 -4.01 11.83
CA PHE A 119 -0.66 -3.39 12.14
C PHE A 119 -0.05 -4.12 13.34
N LEU A 120 1.25 -3.99 13.55
CA LEU A 120 1.94 -4.54 14.73
C LEU A 120 1.70 -3.63 15.93
N THR A 121 1.52 -4.22 17.11
CA THR A 121 1.59 -3.45 18.36
C THR A 121 3.02 -2.93 18.60
N LEU A 122 3.21 -2.06 19.59
CA LEU A 122 4.54 -1.59 19.99
C LEU A 122 5.42 -2.78 20.41
N GLU A 123 4.87 -3.67 21.23
CA GLU A 123 5.56 -4.88 21.72
C GLU A 123 5.98 -5.79 20.57
N GLN A 124 5.07 -6.08 19.63
CA GLN A 124 5.36 -6.89 18.44
C GLN A 124 6.41 -6.21 17.54
N SER A 125 6.42 -4.88 17.47
CA SER A 125 7.42 -4.14 16.70
C SER A 125 8.79 -4.22 17.32
N LEU A 126 8.90 -4.17 18.66
CA LEU A 126 10.13 -4.37 19.40
C LEU A 126 10.61 -5.82 19.29
N GLU A 127 9.71 -6.79 19.40
CA GLU A 127 10.00 -8.20 19.21
C GLU A 127 10.56 -8.48 17.80
N LEU A 128 9.97 -7.89 16.76
CA LEU A 128 10.46 -7.99 15.39
C LEU A 128 11.88 -7.45 15.23
N LEU A 129 12.20 -6.31 15.84
CA LEU A 129 13.55 -5.74 15.82
C LEU A 129 14.55 -6.65 16.55
N ASN A 130 14.16 -7.20 17.69
CA ASN A 130 15.00 -8.10 18.50
C ASN A 130 15.23 -9.47 17.84
N ALA A 131 14.30 -9.92 16.97
CA ALA A 131 14.40 -11.18 16.26
C ALA A 131 15.44 -11.17 15.13
N VAL A 132 16.01 -9.99 14.80
CA VAL A 132 16.95 -9.83 13.69
C VAL A 132 18.32 -10.41 14.06
N ASP A 133 18.77 -11.39 13.28
CA ASP A 133 20.03 -12.11 13.49
C ASP A 133 20.74 -12.49 12.18
N GLY A 134 21.87 -13.20 12.35
CA GLY A 134 22.63 -13.77 11.24
C GLY A 134 23.64 -12.81 10.62
N ASN A 135 24.25 -13.25 9.50
CA ASN A 135 25.40 -12.57 8.86
C ASN A 135 25.09 -11.20 8.25
N TYR A 136 23.82 -10.84 8.11
CA TYR A 136 23.37 -9.57 7.53
C TYR A 136 22.50 -8.78 8.51
N LYS A 137 22.66 -9.02 9.80
CA LYS A 137 21.81 -8.46 10.86
C LYS A 137 21.79 -6.93 10.84
N GLU A 138 22.92 -6.27 10.64
CA GLU A 138 22.99 -4.79 10.64
C GLU A 138 22.19 -4.21 9.48
N ARG A 139 22.25 -4.83 8.29
CA ARG A 139 21.46 -4.45 7.12
C ARG A 139 19.96 -4.66 7.35
N ASP A 140 19.62 -5.87 7.80
CA ASP A 140 18.22 -6.29 7.95
C ASP A 140 17.55 -5.50 9.08
N TYR A 141 18.28 -5.25 10.17
CA TYR A 141 17.85 -4.37 11.26
C TYR A 141 17.62 -2.93 10.78
N CYS A 142 18.54 -2.37 10.03
CA CYS A 142 18.40 -1.03 9.44
C CYS A 142 17.15 -0.95 8.55
N ILE A 143 16.91 -1.92 7.69
CA ILE A 143 15.73 -1.96 6.80
C ILE A 143 14.44 -1.99 7.62
N ILE A 144 14.33 -2.86 8.63
CA ILE A 144 13.13 -2.99 9.46
C ILE A 144 12.93 -1.71 10.29
N THR A 145 14.01 -1.13 10.84
CA THR A 145 13.96 0.14 11.58
C THR A 145 13.41 1.27 10.70
N LEU A 146 13.86 1.38 9.45
CA LEU A 146 13.35 2.39 8.52
C LEU A 146 11.87 2.16 8.15
N PHE A 147 11.43 0.91 8.00
CA PHE A 147 10.00 0.64 7.77
C PHE A 147 9.14 1.06 8.96
N LEU A 148 9.57 0.74 10.18
CA LEU A 148 8.79 0.98 11.40
C LEU A 148 8.83 2.44 11.87
N ASN A 149 9.91 3.17 11.60
CA ASN A 149 10.06 4.56 12.03
C ASN A 149 9.68 5.59 10.96
N CYS A 150 10.01 5.33 9.69
CA CYS A 150 9.79 6.30 8.61
C CYS A 150 8.55 5.97 7.77
N GLY A 151 7.99 4.77 7.90
CA GLY A 151 6.89 4.32 7.05
C GLY A 151 7.21 4.37 5.56
N ILE A 152 8.48 4.17 5.17
CA ILE A 152 8.95 4.20 3.78
C ILE A 152 8.27 3.11 2.93
N ARG A 153 8.01 3.37 1.65
CA ARG A 153 7.50 2.33 0.74
C ARG A 153 8.61 1.37 0.34
N LEU A 154 8.24 0.11 0.06
CA LEU A 154 9.21 -0.90 -0.38
C LEU A 154 10.02 -0.47 -1.61
N SER A 155 9.35 0.12 -2.62
CA SER A 155 10.01 0.61 -3.82
C SER A 155 10.94 1.81 -3.55
N GLU A 156 10.57 2.68 -2.62
CA GLU A 156 11.40 3.80 -2.18
C GLU A 156 12.66 3.29 -1.47
N LEU A 157 12.51 2.34 -0.53
CA LEU A 157 13.64 1.74 0.20
C LEU A 157 14.61 1.04 -0.76
N THR A 158 14.11 0.21 -1.67
CA THR A 158 14.97 -0.50 -2.63
C THR A 158 15.60 0.41 -3.68
N GLY A 159 14.99 1.56 -3.94
CA GLY A 159 15.51 2.59 -4.82
C GLY A 159 16.59 3.48 -4.21
N LEU A 160 16.74 3.50 -2.88
CA LEU A 160 17.69 4.37 -2.18
C LEU A 160 19.13 4.19 -2.67
N ASN A 161 19.79 5.31 -2.88
CA ASN A 161 21.22 5.39 -3.08
C ASN A 161 21.94 5.80 -1.78
N TYR A 162 23.22 5.52 -1.71
CA TYR A 162 24.06 5.98 -0.60
C TYR A 162 24.03 7.52 -0.46
N SER A 163 24.05 8.23 -1.62
CA SER A 163 23.99 9.69 -1.68
C SER A 163 22.67 10.31 -1.26
N ASP A 164 21.60 9.51 -1.10
CA ASP A 164 20.28 10.02 -0.71
C ASP A 164 20.15 10.17 0.82
N VAL A 165 21.16 9.72 1.57
CA VAL A 165 21.16 9.75 3.04
C VAL A 165 22.13 10.82 3.54
N HIS A 166 21.61 11.81 4.25
CA HIS A 166 22.33 12.94 4.81
C HIS A 166 22.28 12.84 6.33
N ILE A 167 23.25 12.10 6.91
CA ILE A 167 23.25 11.77 8.35
C ILE A 167 23.38 13.02 9.22
N ASP A 168 24.24 13.96 8.83
CA ASP A 168 24.47 15.20 9.59
C ASP A 168 23.27 16.12 9.57
N GLU A 169 22.54 16.14 8.47
CA GLU A 169 21.26 16.87 8.32
C GLU A 169 20.06 16.09 8.89
N ARG A 170 20.27 14.84 9.30
CA ARG A 170 19.22 13.94 9.80
C ARG A 170 18.10 13.75 8.79
N THR A 171 18.42 13.69 7.50
CA THR A 171 17.44 13.58 6.42
C THR A 171 17.78 12.46 5.44
N MET A 172 16.75 11.99 4.76
CA MET A 172 16.86 11.01 3.68
C MET A 172 15.89 11.41 2.56
N LYS A 173 16.42 11.52 1.33
CA LYS A 173 15.63 11.80 0.14
C LYS A 173 15.11 10.50 -0.47
N VAL A 174 13.79 10.43 -0.71
CA VAL A 174 13.15 9.26 -1.35
C VAL A 174 12.40 9.67 -2.60
N THR A 175 12.45 8.82 -3.62
CA THR A 175 11.75 9.01 -4.88
C THR A 175 10.55 8.06 -4.96
N GLY A 176 9.35 8.61 -4.98
CA GLY A 176 8.09 7.88 -5.02
C GLY A 176 7.54 7.69 -6.43
N LYS A 177 6.25 7.31 -6.49
CA LYS A 177 5.52 7.11 -7.74
C LYS A 177 5.49 8.40 -8.56
N GLY A 178 5.76 8.28 -9.87
CA GLY A 178 5.80 9.42 -10.79
C GLY A 178 7.03 10.30 -10.63
N ASN A 179 8.11 9.75 -10.10
CA ASN A 179 9.38 10.44 -9.86
C ASN A 179 9.26 11.65 -8.89
N LYS A 180 8.25 11.61 -8.00
CA LYS A 180 8.08 12.64 -6.99
C LYS A 180 9.05 12.38 -5.84
N GLU A 181 9.88 13.36 -5.55
CA GLU A 181 10.81 13.32 -4.44
C GLU A 181 10.16 13.89 -3.16
N ARG A 182 10.54 13.34 -2.01
CA ARG A 182 10.26 13.91 -0.70
C ARG A 182 11.40 13.65 0.26
N ILE A 183 11.51 14.51 1.26
CA ILE A 183 12.47 14.36 2.35
C ILE A 183 11.77 13.61 3.51
N ILE A 184 12.49 12.68 4.11
CA ILE A 184 12.14 11.99 5.34
C ILE A 184 13.12 12.43 6.42
N TYR A 185 12.62 12.86 7.57
CA TYR A 185 13.45 13.16 8.73
C TYR A 185 13.77 11.87 9.50
N LEU A 186 15.03 11.72 9.90
CA LEU A 186 15.56 10.55 10.59
C LEU A 186 15.66 10.82 12.09
N ASN A 187 15.07 9.94 12.90
CA ASN A 187 15.30 9.92 14.35
C ASN A 187 16.61 9.19 14.71
N ASP A 188 16.99 9.24 15.99
CA ASP A 188 18.25 8.64 16.45
C ASP A 188 18.35 7.16 16.13
N ALA A 189 17.26 6.40 16.33
CA ALA A 189 17.22 4.97 16.02
C ALA A 189 17.51 4.67 14.55
N CYS A 190 16.98 5.49 13.62
CA CYS A 190 17.27 5.36 12.19
C CYS A 190 18.73 5.69 11.87
N ILE A 191 19.25 6.77 12.43
CA ILE A 191 20.65 7.21 12.24
C ILE A 191 21.61 6.14 12.74
N ASP A 192 21.40 5.62 13.93
CA ASP A 192 22.25 4.59 14.52
C ASP A 192 22.21 3.29 13.71
N ALA A 193 21.03 2.87 13.29
CA ALA A 193 20.88 1.68 12.44
C ALA A 193 21.58 1.85 11.08
N ILE A 194 21.48 3.02 10.47
CA ILE A 194 22.17 3.34 9.21
C ILE A 194 23.69 3.34 9.43
N ARG A 195 24.19 4.01 10.48
CA ARG A 195 25.61 4.05 10.80
C ARG A 195 26.20 2.66 11.04
N GLN A 196 25.48 1.81 11.78
CA GLN A 196 25.91 0.42 12.02
C GLN A 196 25.97 -0.37 10.71
N TYR A 197 24.97 -0.25 9.87
CA TYR A 197 24.98 -0.93 8.58
C TYR A 197 26.12 -0.41 7.66
N LEU A 198 26.36 0.88 7.61
CA LEU A 198 27.40 1.46 6.76
C LEU A 198 28.83 0.98 7.13
N LYS A 199 29.08 0.63 8.40
CA LYS A 199 30.37 0.05 8.83
C LYS A 199 30.64 -1.34 8.23
N VAL A 200 29.58 -2.10 7.91
CA VAL A 200 29.67 -3.49 7.39
C VAL A 200 29.19 -3.60 5.95
N ARG A 201 28.76 -2.49 5.34
CA ARG A 201 28.29 -2.49 3.97
C ARG A 201 29.42 -2.87 3.02
N PRO A 202 29.24 -3.86 2.13
CA PRO A 202 30.24 -4.20 1.11
C PRO A 202 30.57 -3.00 0.22
N VAL A 203 31.84 -2.85 -0.16
CA VAL A 203 32.32 -1.77 -1.02
C VAL A 203 33.00 -2.32 -2.27
N ASP A 204 33.91 -3.27 -2.12
CA ASP A 204 34.85 -3.64 -3.20
C ASP A 204 34.21 -4.47 -4.32
N CYS A 205 33.34 -5.40 -4.02
CA CYS A 205 32.73 -6.30 -5.02
C CYS A 205 31.32 -5.92 -5.44
N VAL A 206 30.88 -4.67 -5.14
CA VAL A 206 29.52 -4.24 -5.39
C VAL A 206 29.31 -3.85 -6.84
N ILE A 207 28.31 -4.47 -7.50
CA ILE A 207 27.96 -4.20 -8.90
C ILE A 207 27.25 -2.84 -9.04
N ASP A 208 26.27 -2.55 -8.18
CA ASP A 208 25.62 -1.23 -8.11
C ASP A 208 26.17 -0.43 -6.93
N LYS A 209 27.27 0.27 -7.17
CA LYS A 209 27.96 1.07 -6.15
C LYS A 209 27.10 2.19 -5.56
N LYS A 210 26.09 2.65 -6.30
CA LYS A 210 25.18 3.71 -5.85
C LYS A 210 24.15 3.19 -4.82
N ALA A 211 23.77 1.91 -4.88
CA ALA A 211 22.74 1.35 -4.03
C ALA A 211 23.09 1.46 -2.54
N LEU A 212 22.15 1.93 -1.73
CA LEU A 212 22.32 1.92 -0.27
C LEU A 212 22.35 0.47 0.24
N PHE A 213 21.32 -0.32 -0.04
CA PHE A 213 21.19 -1.69 0.45
C PHE A 213 21.69 -2.72 -0.55
N ILE A 214 22.65 -3.53 -0.12
CA ILE A 214 23.33 -4.53 -0.94
C ILE A 214 22.88 -5.93 -0.54
N SER A 215 22.54 -6.74 -1.56
CA SER A 215 22.17 -8.15 -1.41
C SER A 215 23.43 -9.04 -1.23
N ARG A 216 23.24 -10.31 -0.83
CA ARG A 216 24.35 -11.29 -0.78
C ARG A 216 25.02 -11.53 -2.14
N GLN A 217 24.39 -11.14 -3.25
CA GLN A 217 24.94 -11.23 -4.60
C GLN A 217 25.66 -9.94 -5.03
N ASN A 218 26.00 -9.06 -4.08
CA ASN A 218 26.67 -7.78 -4.32
C ASN A 218 25.92 -6.84 -5.29
N ARG A 219 24.60 -6.95 -5.35
CA ARG A 219 23.71 -6.11 -6.17
C ARG A 219 22.74 -5.33 -5.27
N ARG A 220 22.12 -4.30 -5.81
CA ARG A 220 21.00 -3.63 -5.17
C ARG A 220 19.96 -4.66 -4.72
N MET A 221 19.46 -4.53 -3.50
CA MET A 221 18.41 -5.42 -3.02
C MET A 221 17.13 -5.25 -3.83
N SER A 222 16.59 -6.37 -4.30
CA SER A 222 15.30 -6.37 -5.01
C SER A 222 14.13 -6.27 -4.03
N PRO A 223 12.96 -5.75 -4.45
CA PRO A 223 11.75 -5.79 -3.63
C PRO A 223 11.39 -7.19 -3.12
N LYS A 224 11.57 -8.22 -3.94
CA LYS A 224 11.32 -9.62 -3.54
C LYS A 224 12.26 -10.07 -2.43
N THR A 225 13.55 -9.70 -2.50
CA THR A 225 14.53 -10.04 -1.47
C THR A 225 14.20 -9.38 -0.13
N VAL A 226 13.81 -8.10 -0.15
CA VAL A 226 13.39 -7.39 1.08
C VAL A 226 12.11 -8.01 1.64
N GLN A 227 11.13 -8.34 0.80
CA GLN A 227 9.91 -9.03 1.25
C GLN A 227 10.23 -10.37 1.91
N ALA A 228 11.04 -11.21 1.27
CA ALA A 228 11.43 -12.52 1.82
C ALA A 228 12.15 -12.38 3.17
N MET A 229 13.03 -11.38 3.30
CA MET A 229 13.72 -11.08 4.55
C MET A 229 12.72 -10.66 5.65
N VAL A 230 11.80 -9.76 5.38
CA VAL A 230 10.78 -9.34 6.36
C VAL A 230 9.89 -10.51 6.76
N TYR A 231 9.44 -11.34 5.80
CA TYR A 231 8.63 -12.52 6.12
C TYR A 231 9.37 -13.51 7.02
N LYS A 232 10.67 -13.76 6.78
CA LYS A 232 11.51 -14.59 7.65
C LYS A 232 11.48 -14.13 9.10
N TYR A 233 11.56 -12.83 9.35
CA TYR A 233 11.54 -12.30 10.73
C TYR A 233 10.15 -12.23 11.34
N LEU A 234 9.10 -12.01 10.52
CA LEU A 234 7.71 -12.12 10.98
C LEU A 234 7.38 -13.57 11.37
N GLU A 235 7.86 -14.56 10.62
CA GLU A 235 7.73 -15.98 10.95
C GLU A 235 8.39 -16.31 12.29
N LYS A 236 9.59 -15.79 12.55
CA LYS A 236 10.30 -16.01 13.82
C LYS A 236 9.52 -15.55 15.06
N ILE A 237 8.66 -14.55 14.91
CA ILE A 237 7.79 -14.05 15.98
C ILE A 237 6.34 -14.55 15.85
N GLY A 238 6.10 -15.61 15.06
CA GLY A 238 4.79 -16.25 14.91
C GLY A 238 3.71 -15.43 14.20
N LEU A 239 4.09 -14.46 13.36
CA LEU A 239 3.16 -13.56 12.68
C LEU A 239 3.02 -13.80 11.16
N ASP A 240 3.69 -14.80 10.60
CA ASP A 240 3.72 -15.12 9.17
C ASP A 240 2.33 -15.41 8.56
N SER A 241 1.54 -16.26 9.24
CA SER A 241 0.22 -16.71 8.79
C SER A 241 -0.88 -15.65 8.96
N ASN A 242 -0.60 -14.54 9.62
CA ASN A 242 -1.60 -13.55 10.02
C ASN A 242 -1.81 -12.41 9.01
N GLY A 243 -1.28 -12.53 7.79
CA GLY A 243 -1.45 -11.55 6.73
C GLY A 243 -0.66 -10.25 6.94
N TYR A 244 0.44 -10.30 7.71
CA TYR A 244 1.41 -9.23 7.82
C TYR A 244 2.32 -9.20 6.58
N SER A 245 2.81 -8.01 6.24
CA SER A 245 3.66 -7.78 5.07
C SER A 245 4.45 -6.50 5.23
N VAL A 246 5.42 -6.25 4.36
CA VAL A 246 6.17 -4.99 4.33
C VAL A 246 5.24 -3.76 4.30
N HIS A 247 4.14 -3.84 3.56
CA HIS A 247 3.15 -2.76 3.52
C HIS A 247 2.46 -2.56 4.89
N LYS A 248 2.30 -3.63 5.66
CA LYS A 248 1.75 -3.55 7.03
C LYS A 248 2.72 -2.92 8.02
N LEU A 249 4.04 -3.06 7.83
CA LEU A 249 5.02 -2.33 8.64
C LEU A 249 4.89 -0.81 8.44
N ARG A 250 4.62 -0.35 7.22
CA ARG A 250 4.30 1.06 6.98
C ARG A 250 2.99 1.49 7.66
N HIS A 251 1.97 0.64 7.67
CA HIS A 251 0.75 0.89 8.45
C HIS A 251 1.05 0.95 9.94
N THR A 252 1.92 0.08 10.44
CA THR A 252 2.39 0.08 11.82
C THR A 252 3.05 1.41 12.16
N ALA A 253 4.01 1.87 11.37
CA ALA A 253 4.67 3.17 11.58
C ALA A 253 3.63 4.30 11.69
N ALA A 254 2.70 4.37 10.76
CA ALA A 254 1.64 5.38 10.75
C ALA A 254 0.75 5.32 12.01
N THR A 255 0.35 4.09 12.38
CA THR A 255 -0.51 3.88 13.56
C THR A 255 0.21 4.24 14.85
N LEU A 256 1.46 3.80 15.03
CA LEU A 256 2.24 4.11 16.22
C LEU A 256 2.53 5.61 16.35
N MET A 257 2.89 6.30 15.26
CA MET A 257 3.04 7.77 15.26
C MET A 257 1.74 8.47 15.64
N TYR A 258 0.60 7.97 15.14
CA TYR A 258 -0.69 8.56 15.44
C TYR A 258 -1.14 8.29 16.87
N GLN A 259 -0.97 7.06 17.38
CA GLN A 259 -1.45 6.65 18.70
C GLN A 259 -0.56 7.15 19.84
N HIS A 260 0.76 7.06 19.67
CA HIS A 260 1.74 7.35 20.74
C HIS A 260 2.51 8.66 20.53
N GLY A 261 2.67 9.11 19.27
CA GLY A 261 3.40 10.32 18.93
C GLY A 261 2.56 11.60 18.93
N ASN A 262 1.27 11.49 19.16
CA ASN A 262 0.32 12.62 19.10
C ASN A 262 0.39 13.45 17.79
N VAL A 263 0.83 12.82 16.70
CA VAL A 263 1.04 13.46 15.41
C VAL A 263 -0.30 13.75 14.73
N ASP A 264 -0.47 14.96 14.25
CA ASP A 264 -1.67 15.35 13.49
C ASP A 264 -1.77 14.53 12.19
N ILE A 265 -3.00 14.19 11.79
CA ILE A 265 -3.26 13.36 10.61
C ILE A 265 -2.77 14.00 9.30
N ARG A 266 -2.73 15.35 9.24
CA ARG A 266 -2.21 16.07 8.08
C ARG A 266 -0.71 15.93 7.98
N VAL A 267 -0.01 16.08 9.10
CA VAL A 267 1.44 15.84 9.19
C VAL A 267 1.76 14.39 8.86
N LEU A 268 0.97 13.44 9.38
CA LEU A 268 1.14 12.02 9.06
C LEU A 268 0.97 11.74 7.55
N LYS A 269 0.01 12.40 6.89
CA LYS A 269 -0.16 12.32 5.44
C LYS A 269 1.08 12.77 4.68
N GLU A 270 1.70 13.87 5.11
CA GLU A 270 2.92 14.42 4.50
C GLU A 270 4.11 13.47 4.70
N ILE A 271 4.34 13.01 5.95
CA ILE A 271 5.40 12.04 6.27
C ILE A 271 5.28 10.80 5.38
N LEU A 272 4.07 10.27 5.24
CA LEU A 272 3.82 9.09 4.43
C LEU A 272 3.80 9.37 2.92
N GLY A 273 3.62 10.60 2.49
CA GLY A 273 3.44 10.96 1.08
C GLY A 273 2.18 10.32 0.47
N HIS A 274 1.04 10.45 1.15
CA HIS A 274 -0.26 10.02 0.64
C HIS A 274 -0.88 11.12 -0.22
N GLU A 275 -1.21 10.81 -1.47
CA GLU A 275 -1.88 11.75 -2.37
C GLU A 275 -3.32 12.05 -1.91
N ASN A 276 -4.03 11.05 -1.34
CA ASN A 276 -5.39 11.17 -0.86
C ASN A 276 -5.48 11.10 0.66
N LEU A 277 -6.25 12.02 1.29
CA LEU A 277 -6.58 12.01 2.72
C LEU A 277 -7.24 10.70 3.15
N GLY A 278 -8.15 10.13 2.35
CA GLY A 278 -8.84 8.88 2.65
C GLY A 278 -7.93 7.66 2.91
N THR A 279 -6.67 7.70 2.46
CA THR A 279 -5.68 6.66 2.82
C THR A 279 -5.07 6.86 4.21
N THR A 280 -5.20 8.04 4.78
CA THR A 280 -4.71 8.38 6.13
C THR A 280 -5.85 8.36 7.15
N GLU A 281 -7.08 8.65 6.74
CA GLU A 281 -8.29 8.61 7.59
C GLU A 281 -8.56 7.22 8.19
N ILE A 282 -8.05 6.15 7.60
CA ILE A 282 -8.16 4.80 8.18
C ILE A 282 -7.54 4.68 9.58
N TYR A 283 -6.62 5.59 9.94
CA TYR A 283 -6.00 5.61 11.26
C TYR A 283 -6.84 6.34 12.31
N THR A 284 -7.80 7.18 11.90
CA THR A 284 -8.67 7.92 12.84
C THR A 284 -9.68 7.02 13.54
N HIS A 285 -10.06 5.89 12.94
CA HIS A 285 -10.99 4.93 13.53
C HIS A 285 -10.40 4.09 14.68
N LEU A 286 -9.10 4.25 14.98
CA LEU A 286 -8.38 3.38 15.92
C LEU A 286 -8.27 3.96 17.34
N THR A 287 -8.89 5.12 17.65
CA THR A 287 -8.65 5.77 18.94
C THR A 287 -9.90 6.30 19.64
N SER A 288 -10.53 5.43 20.43
CA SER A 288 -11.48 5.87 21.47
C SER A 288 -10.80 6.80 22.49
N SER A 289 -9.53 6.53 22.86
CA SER A 289 -8.73 7.33 23.78
C SER A 289 -8.52 8.79 23.34
N ARG A 290 -8.45 9.06 22.04
CA ARG A 290 -8.33 10.44 21.55
C ARG A 290 -9.64 11.23 21.62
N MET A 291 -10.79 10.56 21.51
CA MET A 291 -12.08 11.23 21.73
C MET A 291 -12.22 11.63 23.20
N GLU A 292 -11.77 10.81 24.14
CA GLU A 292 -11.72 11.15 25.57
C GLU A 292 -10.72 12.27 25.85
N CYS A 293 -9.50 12.20 25.27
CA CYS A 293 -8.54 13.30 25.39
C CYS A 293 -9.05 14.61 24.80
N ALA A 294 -9.72 14.58 23.63
CA ALA A 294 -10.30 15.77 23.02
C ALA A 294 -11.46 16.32 23.85
N ALA A 295 -12.31 15.48 24.41
CA ALA A 295 -13.38 15.90 25.31
C ALA A 295 -12.82 16.56 26.56
N ASN A 296 -11.76 16.02 27.14
CA ASN A 296 -11.09 16.56 28.33
C ASN A 296 -10.23 17.79 28.05
N ALA A 297 -9.78 17.99 26.81
CA ALA A 297 -9.04 19.17 26.39
C ALA A 297 -9.93 20.40 26.14
N SER A 298 -11.26 20.26 26.20
CA SER A 298 -12.16 21.39 26.11
C SER A 298 -11.89 22.35 27.29
N PRO A 299 -11.71 23.67 27.07
CA PRO A 299 -11.58 24.63 28.17
C PRO A 299 -12.76 24.62 29.13
N LEU A 300 -13.88 24.07 28.71
CA LEU A 300 -15.12 23.96 29.50
C LEU A 300 -15.32 22.61 30.17
N ALA A 301 -14.43 21.63 29.96
CA ALA A 301 -14.57 20.29 30.47
C ALA A 301 -14.65 20.21 32.00
N HIS A 302 -14.09 21.18 32.70
CA HIS A 302 -14.02 21.23 34.18
C HIS A 302 -14.85 22.35 34.80
N VAL A 303 -15.72 23.00 34.03
CA VAL A 303 -16.61 24.06 34.57
C VAL A 303 -17.70 23.42 35.40
N LYS A 304 -17.69 23.66 36.71
CA LYS A 304 -18.77 23.27 37.63
C LYS A 304 -19.89 24.28 37.58
N PRO A 305 -21.17 23.85 37.64
CA PRO A 305 -22.30 24.77 37.77
C PRO A 305 -22.17 25.54 39.07
N LYS A 306 -22.45 26.85 39.06
CA LYS A 306 -22.56 27.67 40.29
C LYS A 306 -23.66 27.09 41.14
N THR A 307 -23.31 26.49 42.27
CA THR A 307 -24.29 26.18 43.32
C THR A 307 -24.90 27.48 43.81
N LYS A 308 -26.24 27.64 43.71
CA LYS A 308 -26.97 28.70 44.40
C LYS A 308 -26.65 28.57 45.88
N LYS A 309 -25.91 29.51 46.45
CA LYS A 309 -25.89 29.70 47.90
C LYS A 309 -27.31 29.98 48.33
N ASP A 310 -27.84 29.18 49.23
CA ASP A 310 -29.08 29.41 49.94
C ASP A 310 -29.04 30.83 50.52
N SER A 311 -29.97 31.64 50.03
CA SER A 311 -30.38 32.82 50.73
C SER A 311 -31.30 32.39 51.87
N GLY A 312 -30.69 31.77 52.88
CA GLY A 312 -31.32 31.44 54.16
C GLY A 312 -31.42 32.74 54.97
N GLY A 313 -32.61 33.08 55.26
CA GLY A 313 -33.04 34.26 55.94
C GLY A 313 -32.42 34.50 57.32
N ASN A 314 -32.30 35.77 57.65
CA ASN A 314 -32.35 36.21 59.01
C ASN A 314 -33.43 37.31 59.11
N GLY A 315 -34.63 36.88 59.50
CA GLY A 315 -35.59 37.73 60.15
C GLY A 315 -35.44 37.56 61.64
N LYS A 316 -35.54 38.66 62.33
CA LYS A 316 -35.82 38.88 63.73
C LYS A 316 -34.63 39.32 64.60
N ASN A 317 -34.68 40.48 64.96
CA ASN A 317 -35.06 41.33 66.07
C ASN A 317 -34.22 42.63 66.05
#